data_2d8765ab726fdf3848c4fa0b50a1e354
#
_entry.id   2d8765ab726fdf3848c4fa0b50a1e354
#
_cell.length_a   1.000
_cell.length_b   1.000
_cell.length_c   1.000
_cell.angle_alpha   90.00
_cell.angle_beta   90.00
_cell.angle_gamma   90.00
#
_symmetry.space_group_name_H-M   'P 1'
#
loop_
_entity.id
_entity.type
_entity.pdbx_description
1 polymer ?
#
loop_
_entity_poly.entity_id
_entity_poly.type
_entity_poly.pdbx_seq_one_letter_code
_entity_poly.pdbx_strand_id
1 'polypeptide(L)'
;MSLDRTAICNYFLSLQDLIVGTLEKEDEKKFHVDSWERAAGGGGRTKVLLDGSTFEKAGVNFSDVSGEFSEEFAKQIPGDGRAFTACGISLVLHPKNPFVPTVHANFRYLTRGNRAWFGGGVDLTPYYPFREDVIAFHKVWHKACTSHSNVADYDKLKSWCDEYFHLPHRNEPRGVGGIFFDYLDKNLDQVWSFVQNCGNSFLSSYLPIVQQRKTHLFGEAHKEFQEYRRGRYVEFNLLYDRGTIFGLKTGGRIESILMSLPLKVRWLYDYQPSIGSKEAELYDIYLKPRDWAREV
;
A
#
# COMPACT_ATOMS: atom_id res chain seq x y z
N MET A 1 -1.07 29.22 -6.02
CA MET A 1 -1.45 28.71 -7.36
C MET A 1 -2.20 27.40 -7.18
N SER A 2 -3.22 27.14 -7.97
CA SER A 2 -3.85 25.81 -7.96
C SER A 2 -2.88 24.82 -8.63
N LEU A 3 -2.67 23.66 -8.02
CA LEU A 3 -1.88 22.57 -8.62
C LEU A 3 -2.50 22.15 -9.95
N ASP A 4 -1.65 21.90 -10.94
CA ASP A 4 -2.08 21.32 -12.22
C ASP A 4 -2.42 19.84 -12.04
N ARG A 5 -3.72 19.52 -12.03
CA ARG A 5 -4.21 18.15 -11.92
C ARG A 5 -3.70 17.25 -13.06
N THR A 6 -3.55 17.79 -14.26
CA THR A 6 -3.02 17.02 -15.39
C THR A 6 -1.58 16.58 -15.14
N ALA A 7 -0.75 17.49 -14.62
CA ALA A 7 0.63 17.15 -14.24
C ALA A 7 0.68 16.08 -13.13
N ILE A 8 -0.23 16.13 -12.14
CA ILE A 8 -0.33 15.14 -11.08
C ILE A 8 -0.70 13.77 -11.66
N CYS A 9 -1.73 13.70 -12.52
CA CYS A 9 -2.15 12.45 -13.16
C CYS A 9 -1.04 11.86 -14.04
N ASN A 10 -0.35 12.68 -14.82
CA ASN A 10 0.76 12.24 -15.67
C ASN A 10 1.93 11.69 -14.85
N TYR A 11 2.22 12.29 -13.70
CA TYR A 11 3.23 11.76 -12.79
C TYR A 11 2.84 10.37 -12.27
N PHE A 12 1.60 10.15 -11.81
CA PHE A 12 1.17 8.83 -11.32
C PHE A 12 1.14 7.78 -12.43
N LEU A 13 0.79 8.15 -13.67
CA LEU A 13 0.89 7.26 -14.82
C LEU A 13 2.35 6.86 -15.10
N SER A 14 3.26 7.84 -15.09
CA SER A 14 4.69 7.59 -15.29
C SER A 14 5.29 6.74 -14.16
N LEU A 15 4.85 6.98 -12.92
CA LEU A 15 5.25 6.19 -11.76
C LEU A 15 4.77 4.74 -11.88
N GLN A 16 3.54 4.51 -12.36
CA GLN A 16 3.05 3.16 -12.65
C GLN A 16 3.93 2.46 -13.68
N ASP A 17 4.28 3.13 -14.77
CA ASP A 17 5.12 2.56 -15.83
C ASP A 17 6.53 2.24 -15.33
N LEU A 18 7.12 3.12 -14.52
CA LEU A 18 8.43 2.92 -13.91
C LEU A 18 8.42 1.70 -12.96
N ILE A 19 7.44 1.63 -12.06
CA ILE A 19 7.32 0.54 -11.09
C ILE A 19 7.13 -0.79 -11.83
N VAL A 20 6.15 -0.87 -12.73
CA VAL A 20 5.86 -2.09 -13.48
C VAL A 20 7.05 -2.53 -14.32
N GLY A 21 7.65 -1.61 -15.10
CA GLY A 21 8.81 -1.93 -15.93
C GLY A 21 10.03 -2.40 -15.11
N THR A 22 10.16 -1.98 -13.86
CA THR A 22 11.21 -2.46 -12.95
C THR A 22 10.86 -3.84 -12.39
N LEU A 23 9.62 -4.06 -11.95
CA LEU A 23 9.17 -5.36 -11.43
C LEU A 23 9.21 -6.47 -12.50
N GLU A 24 8.92 -6.14 -13.74
CA GLU A 24 9.03 -7.07 -14.88
C GLU A 24 10.46 -7.54 -15.19
N LYS A 25 11.48 -6.82 -14.69
CA LYS A 25 12.88 -7.27 -14.78
C LYS A 25 13.22 -8.27 -13.66
N GLU A 26 12.46 -8.26 -12.57
CA GLU A 26 12.62 -9.18 -11.44
C GLU A 26 11.76 -10.44 -11.58
N ASP A 27 10.84 -10.44 -12.55
CA ASP A 27 9.94 -11.56 -12.85
C ASP A 27 10.09 -12.01 -14.32
N GLU A 28 9.74 -13.24 -14.61
CA GLU A 28 9.75 -13.78 -15.98
C GLU A 28 8.47 -13.47 -16.76
N LYS A 29 7.44 -12.98 -16.06
CA LYS A 29 6.14 -12.62 -16.65
C LYS A 29 5.96 -11.13 -16.81
N LYS A 30 5.21 -10.75 -17.82
CA LYS A 30 4.73 -9.39 -18.04
C LYS A 30 3.40 -9.14 -17.33
N PHE A 31 3.19 -7.89 -16.94
CA PHE A 31 1.90 -7.47 -16.42
C PHE A 31 0.85 -7.42 -17.55
N HIS A 32 -0.31 -7.99 -17.28
CA HIS A 32 -1.50 -7.75 -18.09
C HIS A 32 -1.97 -6.31 -17.87
N VAL A 33 -2.23 -5.59 -18.96
CA VAL A 33 -2.70 -4.20 -18.93
C VAL A 33 -4.19 -4.17 -19.23
N ASP A 34 -4.95 -3.58 -18.31
CA ASP A 34 -6.40 -3.42 -18.43
C ASP A 34 -6.76 -1.95 -18.25
N SER A 35 -7.12 -1.30 -19.36
CA SER A 35 -7.59 0.10 -19.38
C SER A 35 -9.10 0.12 -19.32
N TRP A 36 -9.66 0.97 -18.48
CA TRP A 36 -11.10 0.99 -18.22
C TRP A 36 -11.63 2.43 -18.07
N GLU A 37 -12.89 2.60 -18.36
CA GLU A 37 -13.64 3.85 -18.20
C GLU A 37 -14.81 3.65 -17.26
N ARG A 38 -15.26 4.73 -16.63
CA ARG A 38 -16.45 4.76 -15.77
C ARG A 38 -17.55 5.60 -16.39
N ALA A 39 -18.77 5.08 -16.39
CA ALA A 39 -19.93 5.82 -16.83
C ALA A 39 -20.17 7.11 -16.03
N ALA A 40 -19.79 7.14 -14.73
CA ALA A 40 -19.89 8.30 -13.86
C ALA A 40 -18.78 9.34 -14.05
N GLY A 41 -17.80 9.06 -14.92
CA GLY A 41 -16.70 9.96 -15.29
C GLY A 41 -15.33 9.44 -14.88
N GLY A 42 -14.38 9.61 -15.80
CA GLY A 42 -12.99 9.19 -15.67
C GLY A 42 -12.78 7.71 -15.96
N GLY A 43 -11.64 7.20 -15.51
CA GLY A 43 -11.23 5.82 -15.77
C GLY A 43 -9.92 5.47 -15.07
N GLY A 44 -9.22 4.49 -15.61
CA GLY A 44 -7.93 4.08 -15.07
C GLY A 44 -7.23 3.04 -15.91
N ARG A 45 -6.08 2.65 -15.43
CA ARG A 45 -5.24 1.61 -16.03
C ARG A 45 -4.73 0.69 -14.92
N THR A 46 -5.26 -0.52 -14.89
CA THR A 46 -4.85 -1.56 -13.94
C THR A 46 -3.83 -2.46 -14.62
N LYS A 47 -2.70 -2.69 -13.99
CA LYS A 47 -1.68 -3.63 -14.42
C LYS A 47 -1.57 -4.74 -13.41
N VAL A 48 -1.78 -6.00 -13.83
CA VAL A 48 -1.80 -7.17 -12.95
C VAL A 48 -0.89 -8.27 -13.48
N LEU A 49 -0.08 -8.83 -12.59
CA LEU A 49 0.70 -10.03 -12.83
C LEU A 49 0.17 -11.16 -11.93
N LEU A 50 -0.03 -12.33 -12.52
CA LEU A 50 -0.49 -13.55 -11.83
C LEU A 50 0.49 -14.68 -12.09
N ASP A 51 0.79 -15.49 -11.07
CA ASP A 51 1.63 -16.70 -11.15
C ASP A 51 3.01 -16.43 -11.77
N GLY A 52 3.67 -15.33 -11.38
CA GLY A 52 5.03 -15.02 -11.78
C GLY A 52 6.08 -15.88 -11.08
N SER A 53 7.34 -15.73 -11.48
CA SER A 53 8.46 -16.42 -10.83
C SER A 53 8.80 -15.80 -9.47
N THR A 54 8.72 -14.48 -9.35
CA THR A 54 8.98 -13.71 -8.11
C THR A 54 7.69 -13.34 -7.39
N PHE A 55 6.68 -12.87 -8.12
CA PHE A 55 5.41 -12.45 -7.56
C PHE A 55 4.29 -13.44 -7.89
N GLU A 56 3.68 -14.02 -6.86
CA GLU A 56 2.49 -14.86 -7.02
C GLU A 56 1.31 -14.03 -7.55
N LYS A 57 1.16 -12.80 -7.05
CA LYS A 57 0.26 -11.79 -7.57
C LYS A 57 0.83 -10.40 -7.31
N ALA A 58 0.78 -9.55 -8.31
CA ALA A 58 1.12 -8.15 -8.19
C ALA A 58 0.08 -7.29 -8.92
N GLY A 59 -0.34 -6.21 -8.30
CA GLY A 59 -1.28 -5.27 -8.92
C GLY A 59 -0.79 -3.84 -8.74
N VAL A 60 -0.77 -3.08 -9.83
CA VAL A 60 -0.45 -1.64 -9.83
C VAL A 60 -1.56 -0.92 -10.60
N ASN A 61 -2.40 -0.19 -9.88
CA ASN A 61 -3.55 0.50 -10.45
C ASN A 61 -3.33 2.02 -10.46
N PHE A 62 -3.52 2.63 -11.61
CA PHE A 62 -3.74 4.06 -11.75
C PHE A 62 -5.23 4.31 -11.94
N SER A 63 -5.77 5.33 -11.27
CA SER A 63 -7.13 5.79 -11.48
C SER A 63 -7.18 7.32 -11.53
N ASP A 64 -8.04 7.82 -12.41
CA ASP A 64 -8.41 9.22 -12.53
C ASP A 64 -9.92 9.29 -12.70
N VAL A 65 -10.63 9.55 -11.62
CA VAL A 65 -12.08 9.42 -11.53
C VAL A 65 -12.74 10.70 -11.01
N SER A 66 -13.97 10.90 -11.45
CA SER A 66 -14.86 11.95 -10.95
C SER A 66 -16.24 11.37 -10.65
N GLY A 67 -17.02 12.07 -9.87
CA GLY A 67 -18.38 11.63 -9.53
C GLY A 67 -19.00 12.46 -8.42
N GLU A 68 -20.08 11.94 -7.87
CA GLU A 68 -20.74 12.51 -6.70
C GLU A 68 -20.76 11.53 -5.54
N PHE A 69 -20.45 12.00 -4.34
CA PHE A 69 -20.67 11.25 -3.11
C PHE A 69 -22.16 11.11 -2.78
N SER A 70 -22.55 10.03 -2.12
CA SER A 70 -23.85 9.99 -1.45
C SER A 70 -23.91 11.09 -0.38
N GLU A 71 -25.10 11.53 -0.03
CA GLU A 71 -25.29 12.54 1.01
C GLU A 71 -24.68 12.13 2.37
N GLU A 72 -24.84 10.86 2.71
CA GLU A 72 -24.31 10.29 3.95
C GLU A 72 -22.77 10.29 3.96
N PHE A 73 -22.16 9.86 2.84
CA PHE A 73 -20.70 9.80 2.74
C PHE A 73 -20.08 11.21 2.65
N ALA A 74 -20.76 12.13 1.99
CA ALA A 74 -20.34 13.53 1.90
C ALA A 74 -20.19 14.20 3.29
N LYS A 75 -20.97 13.80 4.28
CA LYS A 75 -20.86 14.31 5.66
C LYS A 75 -19.58 13.90 6.39
N GLN A 76 -18.90 12.86 5.90
CA GLN A 76 -17.72 12.26 6.54
C GLN A 76 -16.40 12.77 5.94
N ILE A 77 -16.45 13.50 4.81
CA ILE A 77 -15.27 13.93 4.06
C ILE A 77 -15.21 15.47 4.03
N PRO A 78 -14.04 16.09 4.22
CA PRO A 78 -13.88 17.54 4.13
C PRO A 78 -14.29 18.13 2.76
N GLY A 79 -14.83 19.33 2.75
CA GLY A 79 -15.21 20.09 1.56
C GLY A 79 -16.72 20.26 1.39
N ASP A 80 -17.11 21.07 0.41
CA ASP A 80 -18.49 21.48 0.15
C ASP A 80 -19.06 20.74 -1.08
N GLY A 81 -20.38 20.61 -1.11
CA GLY A 81 -21.07 19.92 -2.20
C GLY A 81 -20.86 18.41 -2.19
N ARG A 82 -21.17 17.75 -3.30
CA ARG A 82 -21.05 16.28 -3.46
C ARG A 82 -20.07 15.88 -4.55
N ALA A 83 -19.84 16.77 -5.51
CA ALA A 83 -18.93 16.51 -6.62
C ALA A 83 -17.48 16.39 -6.13
N PHE A 84 -16.79 15.35 -6.60
CA PHE A 84 -15.38 15.10 -6.29
C PHE A 84 -14.59 14.71 -7.54
N THR A 85 -13.29 14.91 -7.46
CA THR A 85 -12.32 14.25 -8.35
C THR A 85 -11.26 13.55 -7.50
N ALA A 86 -10.75 12.44 -7.99
CA ALA A 86 -9.66 11.71 -7.35
C ALA A 86 -8.75 11.12 -8.40
N CYS A 87 -7.44 11.34 -8.26
CA CYS A 87 -6.47 10.65 -9.09
C CYS A 87 -5.34 10.09 -8.20
N GLY A 88 -4.80 8.94 -8.59
CA GLY A 88 -3.76 8.31 -7.80
C GLY A 88 -3.28 6.98 -8.34
N ILE A 89 -2.28 6.46 -7.64
CA ILE A 89 -1.73 5.12 -7.82
C ILE A 89 -1.96 4.30 -6.55
N SER A 90 -2.31 3.03 -6.71
CA SER A 90 -2.40 2.05 -5.63
C SER A 90 -1.75 0.75 -6.09
N LEU A 91 -0.96 0.12 -5.24
CA LEU A 91 -0.31 -1.14 -5.56
C LEU A 91 -0.23 -2.07 -4.36
N VAL A 92 -0.26 -3.36 -4.67
CA VAL A 92 0.03 -4.44 -3.71
C VAL A 92 0.82 -5.52 -4.43
N LEU A 93 1.92 -5.94 -3.82
CA LEU A 93 2.79 -6.99 -4.35
C LEU A 93 2.82 -8.16 -3.37
N HIS A 94 2.29 -9.32 -3.79
CA HIS A 94 2.30 -10.57 -3.04
C HIS A 94 3.38 -11.49 -3.60
N PRO A 95 4.55 -11.62 -2.93
CA PRO A 95 5.65 -12.43 -3.41
C PRO A 95 5.34 -13.92 -3.33
N LYS A 96 5.95 -14.71 -4.22
CA LYS A 96 5.89 -16.17 -4.18
C LYS A 96 6.68 -16.76 -3.02
N ASN A 97 7.88 -16.20 -2.76
CA ASN A 97 8.76 -16.64 -1.69
C ASN A 97 8.29 -16.09 -0.34
N PRO A 98 8.08 -16.92 0.70
CA PRO A 98 7.64 -16.48 2.03
C PRO A 98 8.63 -15.56 2.76
N PHE A 99 9.89 -15.54 2.35
CA PHE A 99 10.92 -14.67 2.93
C PHE A 99 10.94 -13.26 2.33
N VAL A 100 10.20 -13.03 1.24
CA VAL A 100 9.96 -11.69 0.71
C VAL A 100 8.65 -11.16 1.30
N PRO A 101 8.62 -9.99 1.91
CA PRO A 101 7.40 -9.41 2.47
C PRO A 101 6.42 -8.96 1.39
N THR A 102 5.12 -8.99 1.69
CA THR A 102 4.13 -8.22 0.94
C THR A 102 4.35 -6.72 1.20
N VAL A 103 4.14 -5.90 0.18
CA VAL A 103 4.19 -4.45 0.28
C VAL A 103 2.93 -3.85 -0.33
N HIS A 104 2.41 -2.81 0.31
CA HIS A 104 1.35 -1.94 -0.21
C HIS A 104 1.88 -0.52 -0.32
N ALA A 105 1.45 0.21 -1.33
CA ALA A 105 1.58 1.65 -1.40
C ALA A 105 0.37 2.29 -2.09
N ASN A 106 0.01 3.48 -1.65
CA ASN A 106 -1.06 4.28 -2.24
C ASN A 106 -0.68 5.75 -2.15
N PHE A 107 -0.81 6.48 -3.26
CA PHE A 107 -0.63 7.93 -3.31
C PHE A 107 -1.77 8.52 -4.12
N ARG A 108 -2.47 9.50 -3.57
CA ARG A 108 -3.68 10.06 -4.19
C ARG A 108 -3.82 11.56 -3.98
N TYR A 109 -4.43 12.21 -4.94
CA TYR A 109 -4.90 13.59 -4.90
C TYR A 109 -6.41 13.62 -5.03
N LEU A 110 -7.08 14.36 -4.16
CA LEU A 110 -8.53 14.48 -4.14
C LEU A 110 -8.92 15.96 -4.13
N THR A 111 -10.05 16.25 -4.79
CA THR A 111 -10.72 17.55 -4.68
C THR A 111 -12.19 17.35 -4.36
N ARG A 112 -12.75 18.30 -3.58
CA ARG A 112 -14.18 18.37 -3.32
C ARG A 112 -14.57 19.84 -3.04
N GLY A 113 -15.43 20.41 -3.88
CA GLY A 113 -15.76 21.82 -3.80
C GLY A 113 -14.50 22.69 -3.85
N ASN A 114 -14.31 23.51 -2.82
CA ASN A 114 -13.15 24.40 -2.66
C ASN A 114 -11.94 23.75 -1.95
N ARG A 115 -12.01 22.46 -1.60
CA ARG A 115 -10.95 21.75 -0.89
C ARG A 115 -10.20 20.82 -1.83
N ALA A 116 -8.90 20.73 -1.60
CA ALA A 116 -8.00 19.77 -2.24
C ALA A 116 -7.01 19.24 -1.21
N TRP A 117 -6.63 17.98 -1.31
CA TRP A 117 -5.67 17.37 -0.39
C TRP A 117 -4.98 16.18 -1.01
N PHE A 118 -3.87 15.81 -0.43
CA PHE A 118 -3.19 14.54 -0.70
C PHE A 118 -3.41 13.55 0.44
N GLY A 119 -3.47 12.27 0.06
CA GLY A 119 -3.42 11.15 0.97
C GLY A 119 -2.54 10.06 0.40
N GLY A 120 -2.06 9.18 1.25
CA GLY A 120 -1.23 8.09 0.83
C GLY A 120 -0.61 7.32 1.97
N GLY A 121 0.26 6.40 1.62
CA GLY A 121 1.02 5.62 2.57
C GLY A 121 1.70 4.45 1.91
N VAL A 122 2.53 3.81 2.69
CA VAL A 122 3.21 2.58 2.34
C VAL A 122 3.38 1.76 3.61
N ASP A 123 3.20 0.44 3.51
CA ASP A 123 3.43 -0.47 4.61
C ASP A 123 3.98 -1.81 4.15
N LEU A 124 4.78 -2.43 5.03
CA LEU A 124 5.46 -3.69 4.80
C LEU A 124 4.84 -4.80 5.67
N THR A 125 4.49 -5.93 5.05
CA THR A 125 3.88 -7.09 5.71
C THR A 125 4.75 -8.32 5.52
N PRO A 126 5.76 -8.54 6.38
CA PRO A 126 6.59 -9.74 6.34
C PRO A 126 5.87 -10.93 6.97
N TYR A 127 6.29 -12.13 6.55
CA TYR A 127 5.90 -13.42 7.14
C TYR A 127 7.05 -14.01 7.96
N TYR A 128 8.24 -13.97 7.40
CA TYR A 128 9.52 -14.31 8.04
C TYR A 128 10.45 -13.10 7.95
N PRO A 129 10.31 -12.14 8.88
CA PRO A 129 11.04 -10.88 8.81
C PRO A 129 12.54 -11.05 9.04
N PHE A 130 13.32 -10.26 8.32
CA PHE A 130 14.73 -9.99 8.62
C PHE A 130 14.83 -8.57 9.20
N ARG A 131 15.51 -8.44 10.34
CA ARG A 131 15.63 -7.16 11.05
C ARG A 131 16.22 -6.06 10.17
N GLU A 132 17.28 -6.40 9.44
CA GLU A 132 17.97 -5.48 8.53
C GLU A 132 17.07 -4.96 7.41
N ASP A 133 16.17 -5.80 6.88
CA ASP A 133 15.22 -5.42 5.82
C ASP A 133 14.18 -4.42 6.34
N VAL A 134 13.64 -4.69 7.54
CA VAL A 134 12.65 -3.82 8.19
C VAL A 134 13.28 -2.47 8.52
N ILE A 135 14.49 -2.46 9.07
CA ILE A 135 15.23 -1.23 9.36
C ILE A 135 15.52 -0.44 8.08
N ALA A 136 16.03 -1.09 7.03
CA ALA A 136 16.35 -0.45 5.75
C ALA A 136 15.09 0.17 5.13
N PHE A 137 13.97 -0.55 5.12
CA PHE A 137 12.68 -0.05 4.65
C PHE A 137 12.27 1.22 5.39
N HIS A 138 12.25 1.19 6.72
CA HIS A 138 11.85 2.34 7.53
C HIS A 138 12.80 3.53 7.41
N LYS A 139 14.11 3.30 7.26
CA LYS A 139 15.11 4.37 7.03
C LYS A 139 14.84 5.15 5.74
N VAL A 140 14.39 4.48 4.67
CA VAL A 140 14.00 5.18 3.42
C VAL A 140 12.82 6.13 3.67
N TRP A 141 11.79 5.67 4.38
CA TRP A 141 10.59 6.47 4.66
C TRP A 141 10.85 7.58 5.68
N HIS A 142 11.69 7.31 6.68
CA HIS A 142 12.17 8.36 7.59
C HIS A 142 12.90 9.47 6.82
N LYS A 143 13.79 9.10 5.90
CA LYS A 143 14.52 10.07 5.05
C LYS A 143 13.54 10.85 4.16
N ALA A 144 12.55 10.21 3.56
CA ALA A 144 11.54 10.89 2.74
C ALA A 144 10.78 11.95 3.54
N CYS A 145 10.37 11.66 4.78
CA CYS A 145 9.71 12.60 5.67
C CYS A 145 10.64 13.73 6.12
N THR A 146 11.85 13.41 6.59
CA THR A 146 12.80 14.41 7.11
C THR A 146 13.25 15.41 6.04
N SER A 147 13.31 14.98 4.76
CA SER A 147 13.58 15.87 3.64
C SER A 147 12.44 16.86 3.35
N HIS A 148 11.26 16.65 3.96
CA HIS A 148 10.05 17.46 3.81
C HIS A 148 9.41 17.78 5.19
N SER A 149 10.24 18.00 6.21
CA SER A 149 9.83 18.16 7.62
C SER A 149 8.83 19.30 7.87
N ASN A 150 8.69 20.22 6.93
CA ASN A 150 7.70 21.30 6.95
C ASN A 150 6.25 20.82 6.67
N VAL A 151 6.07 19.65 6.07
CA VAL A 151 4.75 19.06 5.76
C VAL A 151 4.60 17.62 6.20
N ALA A 152 5.70 16.93 6.56
CA ALA A 152 5.72 15.51 6.93
C ALA A 152 6.56 15.30 8.20
N ASP A 153 5.91 14.86 9.26
CA ASP A 153 6.51 14.44 10.53
C ASP A 153 6.52 12.90 10.57
N TYR A 154 7.69 12.29 10.46
CA TYR A 154 7.83 10.83 10.40
C TYR A 154 7.16 10.14 11.58
N ASP A 155 7.39 10.61 12.80
CA ASP A 155 6.88 9.95 14.01
C ASP A 155 5.35 9.93 14.01
N LYS A 156 4.70 11.03 13.60
CA LYS A 156 3.25 11.09 13.45
C LYS A 156 2.73 10.19 12.34
N LEU A 157 3.37 10.21 11.16
CA LEU A 157 2.95 9.41 10.02
C LEU A 157 3.18 7.92 10.26
N LYS A 158 4.23 7.54 11.00
CA LYS A 158 4.50 6.17 11.43
C LYS A 158 3.45 5.69 12.45
N SER A 159 3.19 6.49 13.49
CA SER A 159 2.17 6.17 14.49
C SER A 159 0.80 6.00 13.83
N TRP A 160 0.43 6.91 12.93
CA TRP A 160 -0.84 6.80 12.20
C TRP A 160 -0.90 5.55 11.31
N CYS A 161 0.21 5.15 10.70
CA CYS A 161 0.31 3.91 9.94
C CYS A 161 0.05 2.68 10.82
N ASP A 162 0.66 2.63 12.01
CA ASP A 162 0.48 1.52 12.96
C ASP A 162 -0.98 1.43 13.46
N GLU A 163 -1.60 2.56 13.73
CA GLU A 163 -3.01 2.63 14.13
C GLU A 163 -3.95 2.23 13.00
N TYR A 164 -3.67 2.72 11.77
CA TYR A 164 -4.53 2.45 10.62
C TYR A 164 -4.51 0.98 10.22
N PHE A 165 -3.35 0.35 10.14
CA PHE A 165 -3.19 -1.04 9.69
C PHE A 165 -3.30 -2.06 10.84
N HIS A 166 -3.99 -1.71 11.90
CA HIS A 166 -4.33 -2.60 13.01
C HIS A 166 -5.63 -3.36 12.75
N LEU A 167 -5.69 -4.64 13.13
CA LEU A 167 -6.87 -5.51 13.09
C LEU A 167 -7.48 -5.57 14.50
N PRO A 168 -8.53 -4.79 14.80
CA PRO A 168 -9.10 -4.74 16.16
C PRO A 168 -9.59 -6.09 16.68
N HIS A 169 -10.24 -6.90 15.82
CA HIS A 169 -10.77 -8.20 16.19
C HIS A 169 -9.70 -9.29 16.41
N ARG A 170 -8.45 -9.02 16.02
CA ARG A 170 -7.28 -9.86 16.28
C ARG A 170 -6.35 -9.28 17.33
N ASN A 171 -6.53 -7.99 17.64
CA ASN A 171 -5.61 -7.21 18.47
C ASN A 171 -4.15 -7.29 18.00
N GLU A 172 -3.95 -7.23 16.68
CA GLU A 172 -2.62 -7.28 16.06
C GLU A 172 -2.51 -6.34 14.86
N PRO A 173 -1.34 -5.78 14.55
CA PRO A 173 -1.10 -5.07 13.29
C PRO A 173 -0.97 -6.05 12.12
N ARG A 174 -1.28 -5.55 10.92
CA ARG A 174 -1.14 -6.30 9.66
C ARG A 174 0.31 -6.67 9.36
N GLY A 175 1.25 -5.79 9.69
CA GLY A 175 2.68 -5.94 9.43
C GLY A 175 3.53 -5.03 10.32
N VAL A 176 4.70 -4.62 9.83
CA VAL A 176 5.65 -3.78 10.56
C VAL A 176 5.43 -2.28 10.35
N GLY A 177 4.37 -1.91 9.60
CA GLY A 177 4.01 -0.54 9.30
C GLY A 177 4.88 0.08 8.20
N GLY A 178 4.98 1.38 8.25
CA GLY A 178 5.64 2.26 7.30
C GLY A 178 5.26 3.70 7.60
N ILE A 179 4.63 4.41 6.64
CA ILE A 179 4.02 5.73 6.84
C ILE A 179 2.60 5.76 6.28
N PHE A 180 1.72 6.52 6.92
CA PHE A 180 0.38 6.80 6.43
C PHE A 180 0.04 8.26 6.64
N PHE A 181 -0.61 8.88 5.65
CA PHE A 181 -1.08 10.26 5.72
C PHE A 181 -2.37 10.43 4.93
N ASP A 182 -3.22 11.34 5.39
CA ASP A 182 -4.43 11.75 4.69
C ASP A 182 -4.72 13.22 5.00
N TYR A 183 -5.58 13.84 4.19
CA TYR A 183 -6.00 15.22 4.39
C TYR A 183 -4.85 16.23 4.51
N LEU A 184 -3.72 16.02 3.82
CA LEU A 184 -2.67 17.02 3.73
C LEU A 184 -3.13 18.11 2.76
N ASP A 185 -3.74 19.17 3.29
CA ASP A 185 -4.41 20.24 2.53
C ASP A 185 -3.73 21.61 2.65
N LYS A 186 -2.69 21.73 3.46
CA LYS A 186 -1.91 22.96 3.64
C LYS A 186 -0.62 22.91 2.84
N ASN A 187 -0.22 24.04 2.26
CA ASN A 187 1.02 24.13 1.48
C ASN A 187 1.09 23.08 0.36
N LEU A 188 0.04 22.97 -0.43
CA LEU A 188 -0.16 21.88 -1.40
C LEU A 188 1.04 21.67 -2.35
N ASP A 189 1.76 22.71 -2.75
CA ASP A 189 2.95 22.59 -3.60
C ASP A 189 4.07 21.79 -2.87
N GLN A 190 4.25 22.05 -1.57
CA GLN A 190 5.24 21.34 -0.76
C GLN A 190 4.80 19.90 -0.44
N VAL A 191 3.50 19.72 -0.18
CA VAL A 191 2.92 18.37 -0.03
C VAL A 191 3.04 17.58 -1.32
N TRP A 192 2.83 18.21 -2.47
CA TRP A 192 3.02 17.57 -3.77
C TRP A 192 4.47 17.11 -3.95
N SER A 193 5.44 17.95 -3.62
CA SER A 193 6.86 17.57 -3.65
C SER A 193 7.16 16.39 -2.71
N PHE A 194 6.54 16.36 -1.52
CA PHE A 194 6.64 15.21 -0.60
C PHE A 194 6.07 13.94 -1.21
N VAL A 195 4.86 14.00 -1.81
CA VAL A 195 4.21 12.86 -2.45
C VAL A 195 5.05 12.32 -3.62
N GLN A 196 5.63 13.20 -4.44
CA GLN A 196 6.56 12.80 -5.50
C GLN A 196 7.81 12.10 -4.92
N ASN A 197 8.38 12.64 -3.84
CA ASN A 197 9.51 11.98 -3.17
C ASN A 197 9.12 10.61 -2.62
N CYS A 198 7.93 10.45 -2.05
CA CYS A 198 7.42 9.15 -1.61
C CYS A 198 7.29 8.17 -2.80
N GLY A 199 6.66 8.57 -3.90
CA GLY A 199 6.53 7.73 -5.09
C GLY A 199 7.89 7.28 -5.63
N ASN A 200 8.84 8.21 -5.75
CA ASN A 200 10.19 7.93 -6.24
C ASN A 200 11.00 7.04 -5.28
N SER A 201 10.69 7.06 -3.98
CA SER A 201 11.36 6.25 -2.96
C SER A 201 10.86 4.82 -2.88
N PHE A 202 9.70 4.50 -3.49
CA PHE A 202 9.07 3.17 -3.36
C PHE A 202 10.01 2.04 -3.79
N LEU A 203 10.56 2.11 -5.00
CA LEU A 203 11.44 1.05 -5.51
C LEU A 203 12.70 0.89 -4.66
N SER A 204 13.31 1.97 -4.22
CA SER A 204 14.53 1.91 -3.38
C SER A 204 14.26 1.34 -1.98
N SER A 205 13.03 1.41 -1.48
CA SER A 205 12.65 0.84 -0.19
C SER A 205 12.35 -0.67 -0.25
N TYR A 206 11.92 -1.19 -1.40
CA TYR A 206 11.42 -2.56 -1.50
C TYR A 206 12.24 -3.47 -2.41
N LEU A 207 12.73 -2.96 -3.54
CA LEU A 207 13.46 -3.77 -4.52
C LEU A 207 14.69 -4.49 -3.97
N PRO A 208 15.54 -3.87 -3.12
CA PRO A 208 16.69 -4.57 -2.51
C PRO A 208 16.26 -5.78 -1.68
N ILE A 209 15.14 -5.69 -0.96
CA ILE A 209 14.58 -6.80 -0.17
C ILE A 209 14.18 -7.97 -1.10
N VAL A 210 13.47 -7.66 -2.19
CA VAL A 210 13.10 -8.67 -3.19
C VAL A 210 14.33 -9.38 -3.73
N GLN A 211 15.33 -8.61 -4.20
CA GLN A 211 16.56 -9.14 -4.81
C GLN A 211 17.35 -10.02 -3.85
N GLN A 212 17.41 -9.64 -2.57
CA GLN A 212 18.14 -10.38 -1.56
C GLN A 212 17.40 -11.65 -1.12
N ARG A 213 16.06 -11.65 -1.08
CA ARG A 213 15.26 -12.72 -0.44
C ARG A 213 14.57 -13.66 -1.43
N LYS A 214 14.36 -13.29 -2.69
CA LYS A 214 13.58 -14.08 -3.66
C LYS A 214 14.15 -15.48 -3.96
N THR A 215 15.43 -15.71 -3.68
CA THR A 215 16.11 -16.99 -3.90
C THR A 215 16.29 -17.83 -2.63
N HIS A 216 15.80 -17.36 -1.47
CA HIS A 216 15.88 -18.14 -0.24
C HIS A 216 15.10 -19.44 -0.39
N LEU A 217 15.70 -20.54 0.07
CA LEU A 217 15.05 -21.86 0.06
C LEU A 217 13.90 -21.88 1.07
N PHE A 218 12.76 -22.39 0.66
CA PHE A 218 11.60 -22.57 1.51
C PHE A 218 10.90 -23.89 1.24
N GLY A 219 10.22 -24.41 2.25
CA GLY A 219 9.40 -25.63 2.16
C GLY A 219 7.92 -25.32 2.33
N GLU A 220 7.09 -26.37 2.32
CA GLU A 220 5.63 -26.28 2.41
C GLU A 220 5.17 -25.56 3.71
N ALA A 221 5.78 -25.85 4.85
CA ALA A 221 5.45 -25.20 6.11
C ALA A 221 5.58 -23.67 6.03
N HIS A 222 6.62 -23.15 5.34
CA HIS A 222 6.78 -21.71 5.13
C HIS A 222 5.65 -21.13 4.28
N LYS A 223 5.21 -21.86 3.24
CA LYS A 223 4.07 -21.45 2.39
C LYS A 223 2.76 -21.44 3.17
N GLU A 224 2.51 -22.48 3.97
CA GLU A 224 1.31 -22.57 4.80
C GLU A 224 1.21 -21.39 5.77
N PHE A 225 2.31 -21.04 6.42
CA PHE A 225 2.35 -19.87 7.30
C PHE A 225 2.17 -18.54 6.53
N GLN A 226 2.80 -18.40 5.36
CA GLN A 226 2.57 -17.25 4.48
C GLN A 226 1.08 -17.10 4.13
N GLU A 227 0.43 -18.18 3.70
CA GLU A 227 -1.00 -18.19 3.34
C GLU A 227 -1.89 -17.89 4.56
N TYR A 228 -1.53 -18.41 5.74
CA TYR A 228 -2.20 -18.09 6.98
C TYR A 228 -2.10 -16.60 7.33
N ARG A 229 -0.91 -16.01 7.24
CA ARG A 229 -0.72 -14.57 7.50
C ARG A 229 -1.39 -13.69 6.44
N ARG A 230 -1.48 -14.14 5.20
CA ARG A 230 -2.27 -13.48 4.16
C ARG A 230 -3.76 -13.43 4.48
N GLY A 231 -4.28 -14.37 5.26
CA GLY A 231 -5.64 -14.27 5.80
C GLY A 231 -5.85 -12.98 6.59
N ARG A 232 -4.87 -12.55 7.41
CA ARG A 232 -4.92 -11.26 8.14
C ARG A 232 -4.95 -10.07 7.20
N TYR A 233 -4.18 -10.13 6.13
CA TYR A 233 -4.17 -9.10 5.09
C TYR A 233 -5.56 -8.97 4.43
N VAL A 234 -6.19 -10.08 4.08
CA VAL A 234 -7.55 -10.11 3.50
C VAL A 234 -8.59 -9.59 4.49
N GLU A 235 -8.52 -10.02 5.77
CA GLU A 235 -9.41 -9.52 6.82
C GLU A 235 -9.34 -7.99 6.93
N PHE A 236 -8.13 -7.43 6.96
CA PHE A 236 -7.97 -5.98 7.01
C PHE A 236 -8.60 -5.29 5.79
N ASN A 237 -8.24 -5.73 4.59
CA ASN A 237 -8.70 -5.09 3.36
C ASN A 237 -10.23 -5.12 3.20
N LEU A 238 -10.87 -6.22 3.56
CA LEU A 238 -12.33 -6.35 3.40
C LEU A 238 -13.13 -5.71 4.54
N LEU A 239 -12.60 -5.68 5.75
CA LEU A 239 -13.34 -5.21 6.93
C LEU A 239 -13.02 -3.76 7.32
N TYR A 240 -11.78 -3.31 7.11
CA TYR A 240 -11.30 -2.05 7.69
C TYR A 240 -10.69 -1.07 6.69
N ASP A 241 -10.21 -1.54 5.51
CA ASP A 241 -9.58 -0.63 4.57
C ASP A 241 -10.58 0.36 3.99
N ARG A 242 -10.41 1.64 4.36
CA ARG A 242 -11.31 2.72 3.91
C ARG A 242 -11.35 2.84 2.39
N GLY A 243 -10.22 2.60 1.71
CA GLY A 243 -10.13 2.64 0.25
C GLY A 243 -10.95 1.55 -0.41
N THR A 244 -10.83 0.31 0.05
CA THR A 244 -11.63 -0.83 -0.41
C THR A 244 -13.12 -0.62 -0.16
N ILE A 245 -13.50 -0.26 1.06
CA ILE A 245 -14.90 -0.03 1.45
C ILE A 245 -15.50 1.12 0.61
N PHE A 246 -14.76 2.22 0.47
CA PHE A 246 -15.16 3.35 -0.37
C PHE A 246 -15.37 2.93 -1.82
N GLY A 247 -14.39 2.26 -2.42
CA GLY A 247 -14.47 1.81 -3.81
C GLY A 247 -15.69 0.91 -4.06
N LEU A 248 -15.94 -0.06 -3.18
CA LEU A 248 -17.10 -0.96 -3.29
C LEU A 248 -18.44 -0.21 -3.13
N LYS A 249 -18.53 0.72 -2.18
CA LYS A 249 -19.75 1.49 -1.93
C LYS A 249 -20.06 2.55 -3.00
N THR A 250 -19.06 3.03 -3.73
CA THR A 250 -19.23 4.07 -4.76
C THR A 250 -19.30 3.51 -6.18
N GLY A 251 -19.44 2.18 -6.34
CA GLY A 251 -19.50 1.54 -7.66
C GLY A 251 -18.16 1.63 -8.39
N GLY A 252 -17.06 1.57 -7.66
CA GLY A 252 -15.70 1.45 -8.22
C GLY A 252 -15.54 0.13 -8.97
N ARG A 253 -14.54 0.04 -9.85
CA ARG A 253 -14.26 -1.18 -10.61
C ARG A 253 -13.77 -2.28 -9.68
N ILE A 254 -14.60 -3.31 -9.48
CA ILE A 254 -14.36 -4.40 -8.52
C ILE A 254 -13.01 -5.08 -8.76
N GLU A 255 -12.67 -5.39 -10.02
CA GLU A 255 -11.42 -6.05 -10.38
C GLU A 255 -10.19 -5.23 -9.99
N SER A 256 -10.25 -3.90 -10.15
CA SER A 256 -9.18 -2.98 -9.78
C SER A 256 -9.06 -2.79 -8.27
N ILE A 257 -10.15 -2.96 -7.53
CA ILE A 257 -10.17 -2.91 -6.05
C ILE A 257 -9.63 -4.23 -5.49
N LEU A 258 -10.18 -5.37 -5.93
CA LEU A 258 -9.83 -6.68 -5.38
C LEU A 258 -8.52 -7.25 -5.96
N MET A 259 -7.86 -6.56 -6.90
CA MET A 259 -6.50 -6.92 -7.30
C MET A 259 -5.52 -6.93 -6.10
N SER A 260 -5.83 -6.16 -5.04
CA SER A 260 -5.04 -6.07 -3.82
C SER A 260 -5.01 -7.35 -2.99
N LEU A 261 -5.93 -8.27 -3.22
CA LEU A 261 -6.00 -9.52 -2.47
C LEU A 261 -5.04 -10.57 -3.04
N PRO A 262 -4.40 -11.41 -2.19
CA PRO A 262 -3.54 -12.50 -2.64
C PRO A 262 -4.34 -13.59 -3.35
N LEU A 263 -3.66 -14.48 -4.11
CA LEU A 263 -4.30 -15.63 -4.78
C LEU A 263 -4.70 -16.74 -3.82
N LYS A 264 -3.87 -16.97 -2.78
CA LYS A 264 -4.04 -18.06 -1.81
C LYS A 264 -3.96 -17.53 -0.40
N VAL A 265 -4.90 -17.99 0.43
CA VAL A 265 -4.99 -17.69 1.85
C VAL A 265 -5.44 -18.92 2.62
N ARG A 266 -5.15 -18.93 3.93
CA ARG A 266 -5.65 -19.95 4.86
C ARG A 266 -6.20 -19.31 6.11
N TRP A 267 -7.25 -19.88 6.68
CA TRP A 267 -7.74 -19.62 8.02
C TRP A 267 -7.65 -20.90 8.82
N LEU A 268 -6.67 -20.96 9.74
CA LEU A 268 -6.51 -22.08 10.66
C LEU A 268 -7.25 -21.76 11.94
N TYR A 269 -7.98 -22.76 12.47
CA TYR A 269 -8.68 -22.62 13.74
C TYR A 269 -7.67 -22.65 14.88
N ASP A 270 -7.70 -21.60 15.74
CA ASP A 270 -6.88 -21.47 16.95
C ASP A 270 -5.38 -21.75 16.74
N TYR A 271 -4.82 -21.26 15.65
CA TYR A 271 -3.40 -21.45 15.36
C TYR A 271 -2.52 -20.73 16.37
N GLN A 272 -1.61 -21.48 16.98
CA GLN A 272 -0.57 -20.97 17.87
C GLN A 272 0.81 -21.37 17.31
N PRO A 273 1.72 -20.41 17.08
CA PRO A 273 3.07 -20.76 16.66
C PRO A 273 3.83 -21.49 17.77
N SER A 274 4.71 -22.42 17.38
CA SER A 274 5.56 -23.12 18.34
C SER A 274 6.49 -22.13 19.06
N ILE A 275 6.63 -22.29 20.36
CA ILE A 275 7.50 -21.41 21.19
C ILE A 275 8.94 -21.45 20.62
N GLY A 276 9.53 -20.29 20.41
CA GLY A 276 10.89 -20.14 19.88
C GLY A 276 11.02 -20.34 18.37
N SER A 277 9.91 -20.58 17.65
CA SER A 277 9.92 -20.66 16.19
C SER A 277 10.05 -19.26 15.54
N LYS A 278 10.37 -19.22 14.26
CA LYS A 278 10.39 -17.97 13.48
C LYS A 278 8.99 -17.36 13.33
N GLU A 279 7.98 -18.20 13.32
CA GLU A 279 6.57 -17.78 13.35
C GLU A 279 6.25 -17.07 14.66
N ALA A 280 6.70 -17.59 15.83
CA ALA A 280 6.51 -16.94 17.12
C ALA A 280 7.29 -15.60 17.19
N GLU A 281 8.51 -15.55 16.65
CA GLU A 281 9.34 -14.32 16.60
C GLU A 281 8.60 -13.18 15.87
N LEU A 282 7.82 -13.48 14.80
CA LEU A 282 6.99 -12.49 14.12
C LEU A 282 6.04 -11.80 15.11
N TYR A 283 5.31 -12.56 15.93
CA TYR A 283 4.35 -12.03 16.89
C TYR A 283 5.02 -11.31 18.07
N ASP A 284 6.10 -11.87 18.58
CA ASP A 284 6.74 -11.39 19.79
C ASP A 284 7.52 -10.09 19.58
N ILE A 285 8.07 -9.90 18.37
CA ILE A 285 8.99 -8.81 18.07
C ILE A 285 8.42 -7.86 17.01
N TYR A 286 7.98 -8.37 15.86
CA TYR A 286 7.72 -7.55 14.68
C TYR A 286 6.30 -7.00 14.60
N LEU A 287 5.31 -7.73 15.14
CA LEU A 287 3.93 -7.24 15.21
C LEU A 287 3.68 -6.35 16.44
N LYS A 288 4.70 -5.69 16.93
CA LYS A 288 4.60 -4.66 17.97
C LYS A 288 5.07 -3.33 17.40
N PRO A 289 4.32 -2.23 17.61
CA PRO A 289 4.76 -0.89 17.16
C PRO A 289 6.16 -0.58 17.68
N ARG A 290 7.05 -0.16 16.79
CA ARG A 290 8.47 0.04 17.11
C ARG A 290 9.08 1.08 16.17
N ASP A 291 10.05 1.86 16.68
CA ASP A 291 10.78 2.83 15.88
C ASP A 291 11.95 2.16 15.14
N TRP A 292 11.61 1.42 14.10
CA TRP A 292 12.57 0.70 13.27
C TRP A 292 13.59 1.61 12.58
N ALA A 293 13.24 2.85 12.25
CA ALA A 293 14.12 3.76 11.53
C ALA A 293 15.35 4.19 12.36
N ARG A 294 15.21 4.21 13.69
CA ARG A 294 16.28 4.60 14.63
C ARG A 294 17.03 3.41 15.22
N GLU A 295 16.64 2.20 14.85
CA GLU A 295 17.38 1.00 15.25
C GLU A 295 18.69 0.83 14.44
N VAL A 296 19.70 0.20 15.08
CA VAL A 296 21.03 -0.04 14.52
C VAL A 296 21.19 -1.49 14.10
#